data_4dada03762585a06dbe7d3f9a302b984
#
_entry.id   4dada03762585a06dbe7d3f9a302b984
#
_cell.length_a   1.000
_cell.length_b   1.000
_cell.length_c   1.000
_cell.angle_alpha   90.00
_cell.angle_beta   90.00
_cell.angle_gamma   90.00
#
_symmetry.space_group_name_H-M   'P 1'
#
loop_
_entity.id
_entity.type
_entity.pdbx_description
1 polymer ?
#
loop_
_entity_poly.entity_id
_entity_poly.type
_entity_poly.pdbx_seq_one_letter_code
_entity_poly.pdbx_strand_id
1 'polypeptide(L)'
;MQELNNFEFDLTHPEGFTTLSGSLEMTKAGGIVTSNGFDLIAEARIGRAFVRIEEIVIDDKTWMTNPLTGTWSQIAPEDSPFSFLDPIKLVADILGKTQNARYAESEQMNDELVVVGQIPAATLAALVGEVEREATPEISLTIDAESYLLKKIVITGITQPGDESNTIRVITLSNFNANALLQPPI
;
A
#
# COMPACT_ATOMS: atom_id res chain seq x y z
N MET A 1 -4.96 -5.54 15.33
CA MET A 1 -4.73 -4.38 14.43
C MET A 1 -5.45 -3.09 14.85
N GLN A 2 -6.57 -3.14 15.59
CA GLN A 2 -7.31 -1.91 16.01
C GLN A 2 -6.61 -1.04 17.07
N GLU A 3 -5.54 -1.52 17.69
CA GLU A 3 -4.76 -0.78 18.71
C GLU A 3 -3.38 -0.32 18.19
N LEU A 4 -3.14 -0.42 16.88
CA LEU A 4 -1.88 0.04 16.30
C LEU A 4 -1.90 1.55 16.10
N ASN A 5 -0.92 2.23 16.65
CA ASN A 5 -0.75 3.67 16.50
C ASN A 5 0.10 4.04 15.28
N ASN A 6 1.01 3.15 14.90
CA ASN A 6 1.88 3.32 13.74
C ASN A 6 2.47 1.98 13.28
N PHE A 7 2.93 1.95 12.05
CA PHE A 7 3.68 0.86 11.44
C PHE A 7 4.47 1.38 10.22
N GLU A 8 5.49 0.64 9.83
CA GLU A 8 6.16 0.82 8.54
C GLU A 8 5.55 -0.12 7.51
N PHE A 9 5.54 0.32 6.26
CA PHE A 9 5.12 -0.50 5.13
C PHE A 9 6.10 -0.40 3.97
N ASP A 10 6.18 -1.50 3.21
CA ASP A 10 6.84 -1.57 1.92
C ASP A 10 5.86 -2.19 0.91
N LEU A 11 5.63 -1.52 -0.21
CA LEU A 11 4.89 -2.03 -1.37
C LEU A 11 5.87 -2.27 -2.51
N THR A 12 5.87 -3.47 -3.06
CA THR A 12 6.65 -3.84 -4.24
C THR A 12 5.77 -4.54 -5.27
N HIS A 13 6.18 -4.47 -6.53
CA HIS A 13 5.54 -5.15 -7.64
C HIS A 13 6.52 -6.14 -8.27
N PRO A 14 6.53 -7.42 -7.86
CA PRO A 14 7.29 -8.46 -8.55
C PRO A 14 6.91 -8.58 -10.03
N GLU A 15 5.62 -8.35 -10.34
CA GLU A 15 5.06 -8.30 -11.69
C GLU A 15 4.08 -7.13 -11.81
N GLY A 16 4.22 -6.31 -12.86
CA GLY A 16 3.37 -5.16 -13.11
C GLY A 16 3.76 -3.91 -12.33
N PHE A 17 2.80 -3.03 -12.12
CA PHE A 17 2.96 -1.72 -11.44
C PHE A 17 1.58 -1.22 -10.97
N THR A 18 1.56 -0.12 -10.23
CA THR A 18 0.33 0.63 -9.96
C THR A 18 0.34 1.91 -10.77
N THR A 19 -0.69 2.10 -11.61
CA THR A 19 -0.88 3.34 -12.39
C THR A 19 -1.43 4.43 -11.48
N LEU A 20 -0.70 5.52 -11.39
CA LEU A 20 -1.11 6.74 -10.70
C LEU A 20 -1.59 7.79 -11.70
N SER A 21 -2.10 8.92 -11.22
CA SER A 21 -2.46 10.06 -12.07
C SER A 21 -1.27 10.52 -12.93
N GLY A 22 -1.55 11.04 -14.12
CA GLY A 22 -0.50 11.52 -15.04
C GLY A 22 0.32 10.43 -15.70
N SER A 23 -0.18 9.20 -15.78
CA SER A 23 0.53 8.05 -16.37
C SER A 23 1.84 7.68 -15.67
N LEU A 24 1.92 7.94 -14.38
CA LEU A 24 2.98 7.44 -13.51
C LEU A 24 2.77 5.95 -13.24
N GLU A 25 3.77 5.13 -13.48
CA GLU A 25 3.78 3.71 -13.18
C GLU A 25 4.62 3.47 -11.92
N MET A 26 3.96 3.39 -10.77
CA MET A 26 4.63 3.13 -9.49
C MET A 26 5.04 1.67 -9.39
N THR A 27 6.33 1.42 -9.17
CA THR A 27 6.91 0.08 -9.03
C THR A 27 7.23 -0.28 -7.60
N LYS A 28 7.44 0.73 -6.75
CA LYS A 28 7.73 0.56 -5.34
C LYS A 28 7.24 1.76 -4.53
N ALA A 29 6.81 1.52 -3.31
CA ALA A 29 6.57 2.56 -2.32
C ALA A 29 6.88 2.01 -0.93
N GLY A 30 7.26 2.88 -0.01
CA GLY A 30 7.47 2.50 1.39
C GLY A 30 7.47 3.72 2.27
N GLY A 31 7.24 3.51 3.56
CA GLY A 31 7.19 4.62 4.49
C GLY A 31 6.62 4.25 5.85
N ILE A 32 6.26 5.28 6.58
CA ILE A 32 5.75 5.17 7.95
C ILE A 32 4.32 5.70 7.99
N VAL A 33 3.44 4.94 8.59
CA VAL A 33 2.04 5.33 8.85
C VAL A 33 1.88 5.61 10.33
N THR A 34 1.19 6.70 10.67
CA THR A 34 0.82 7.07 12.03
C THR A 34 -0.67 7.37 12.10
N SER A 35 -1.20 7.57 13.30
CA SER A 35 -2.62 7.91 13.48
C SER A 35 -3.03 9.26 12.86
N ASN A 36 -2.07 10.14 12.55
CA ASN A 36 -2.32 11.48 12.01
C ASN A 36 -1.74 11.70 10.62
N GLY A 37 -1.26 10.64 9.94
CA GLY A 37 -0.73 10.76 8.58
C GLY A 37 0.29 9.71 8.22
N PHE A 38 1.06 9.98 7.19
CA PHE A 38 2.12 9.10 6.71
C PHE A 38 3.28 9.87 6.09
N ASP A 39 4.43 9.23 6.04
CA ASP A 39 5.59 9.58 5.23
C ASP A 39 5.75 8.49 4.17
N LEU A 40 5.88 8.88 2.93
CA LEU A 40 5.91 7.98 1.77
C LEU A 40 7.09 8.33 0.86
N ILE A 41 7.80 7.30 0.43
CA ILE A 41 8.77 7.36 -0.67
C ILE A 41 8.30 6.41 -1.75
N ALA A 42 8.09 6.92 -2.97
CA ALA A 42 7.69 6.10 -4.12
C ALA A 42 8.71 6.17 -5.24
N GLU A 43 8.95 5.04 -5.88
CA GLU A 43 9.69 4.91 -7.14
C GLU A 43 8.69 4.64 -8.26
N ALA A 44 8.75 5.45 -9.32
CA ALA A 44 7.83 5.36 -10.44
C ALA A 44 8.54 5.58 -11.77
N ARG A 45 7.83 5.29 -12.86
CA ARG A 45 8.27 5.59 -14.24
C ARG A 45 7.28 6.52 -14.91
N ILE A 46 7.82 7.41 -15.75
CA ILE A 46 7.05 8.16 -16.76
C ILE A 46 7.68 7.82 -18.10
N GLY A 47 7.07 6.95 -18.86
CA GLY A 47 7.66 6.41 -20.09
C GLY A 47 8.98 5.69 -19.81
N ARG A 48 10.13 6.31 -20.18
CA ARG A 48 11.48 5.73 -19.96
C ARG A 48 12.23 6.37 -18.77
N ALA A 49 11.69 7.40 -18.17
CA ALA A 49 12.31 8.09 -17.04
C ALA A 49 11.90 7.48 -15.71
N PHE A 50 12.88 7.24 -14.86
CA PHE A 50 12.64 6.88 -13.45
C PHE A 50 12.58 8.14 -12.62
N VAL A 51 11.60 8.19 -11.73
CA VAL A 51 11.39 9.31 -10.81
C VAL A 51 11.23 8.78 -9.41
N ARG A 52 11.68 9.57 -8.43
CA ARG A 52 11.43 9.37 -7.01
C ARG A 52 10.55 10.51 -6.52
N ILE A 53 9.52 10.16 -5.80
CA ILE A 53 8.58 11.10 -5.20
C ILE A 53 8.56 10.81 -3.69
N GLU A 54 8.70 11.87 -2.91
CA GLU A 54 8.54 11.80 -1.47
C GLU A 54 7.34 12.65 -1.09
N GLU A 55 6.48 12.11 -0.23
CA GLU A 55 5.28 12.79 0.24
C GLU A 55 5.13 12.62 1.75
N ILE A 56 4.77 13.69 2.43
CA ILE A 56 4.41 13.68 3.84
C ILE A 56 3.03 14.27 3.99
N VAL A 57 2.15 13.50 4.62
CA VAL A 57 0.81 13.93 5.01
C VAL A 57 0.73 14.00 6.53
N ILE A 58 0.33 15.14 7.07
CA ILE A 58 0.09 15.33 8.51
C ILE A 58 -1.23 16.06 8.65
N ASP A 59 -2.22 15.40 9.26
CA ASP A 59 -3.59 15.88 9.40
C ASP A 59 -4.20 16.27 8.02
N ASP A 60 -4.41 17.55 7.79
CA ASP A 60 -4.98 18.11 6.56
C ASP A 60 -3.93 18.73 5.60
N LYS A 61 -2.65 18.55 5.90
CA LYS A 61 -1.56 19.15 5.14
C LYS A 61 -0.76 18.11 4.40
N THR A 62 -0.44 18.42 3.14
CA THR A 62 0.36 17.56 2.27
C THR A 62 1.57 18.31 1.74
N TRP A 63 2.73 17.70 1.87
CA TRP A 63 3.99 18.16 1.26
C TRP A 63 4.50 17.08 0.33
N MET A 64 4.98 17.49 -0.83
CA MET A 64 5.52 16.58 -1.83
C MET A 64 6.76 17.16 -2.49
N THR A 65 7.68 16.29 -2.87
CA THR A 65 8.83 16.69 -3.70
C THR A 65 8.42 16.81 -5.17
N ASN A 66 8.94 17.81 -5.84
CA ASN A 66 8.89 17.83 -7.29
C ASN A 66 9.77 16.70 -7.84
N PRO A 67 9.25 15.75 -8.65
CA PRO A 67 9.98 14.56 -9.07
C PRO A 67 11.19 14.84 -9.97
N LEU A 68 11.31 16.06 -10.52
CA LEU A 68 12.43 16.45 -11.38
C LEU A 68 13.53 17.20 -10.62
N THR A 69 13.16 17.97 -9.61
CA THR A 69 14.11 18.84 -8.88
C THR A 69 14.41 18.37 -7.46
N GLY A 70 13.58 17.49 -6.89
CA GLY A 70 13.66 17.07 -5.50
C GLY A 70 13.26 18.15 -4.48
N THR A 71 12.73 19.29 -4.95
CA THR A 71 12.37 20.41 -4.07
C THR A 71 11.03 20.14 -3.41
N TRP A 72 10.95 20.26 -2.10
CA TRP A 72 9.73 20.17 -1.33
C TRP A 72 8.82 21.38 -1.53
N SER A 73 7.52 21.13 -1.58
CA SER A 73 6.49 22.16 -1.56
C SER A 73 5.24 21.64 -0.84
N GLN A 74 4.53 22.51 -0.17
CA GLN A 74 3.18 22.19 0.30
C GLN A 74 2.24 22.28 -0.90
N ILE A 75 1.37 21.27 -1.04
CA ILE A 75 0.37 21.16 -2.12
C ILE A 75 -1.03 20.98 -1.54
N ALA A 76 -2.07 21.18 -2.36
CA ALA A 76 -3.40 20.77 -1.98
C ALA A 76 -3.48 19.22 -1.99
N PRO A 77 -4.16 18.58 -1.03
CA PRO A 77 -4.23 17.11 -0.96
C PRO A 77 -4.72 16.45 -2.25
N GLU A 78 -5.66 17.10 -2.96
CA GLU A 78 -6.20 16.63 -4.24
C GLU A 78 -5.21 16.67 -5.41
N ASP A 79 -4.14 17.45 -5.29
CA ASP A 79 -3.08 17.55 -6.30
C ASP A 79 -2.04 16.43 -6.17
N SER A 80 -2.09 15.66 -5.06
CA SER A 80 -1.21 14.51 -4.87
C SER A 80 -1.61 13.34 -5.77
N PRO A 81 -0.65 12.69 -6.45
CA PRO A 81 -0.89 11.44 -7.14
C PRO A 81 -1.24 10.27 -6.19
N PHE A 82 -1.06 10.46 -4.88
CA PHE A 82 -1.37 9.50 -3.81
C PHE A 82 -2.61 9.90 -2.99
N SER A 83 -3.41 10.86 -3.45
CA SER A 83 -4.59 11.38 -2.72
C SER A 83 -5.63 10.32 -2.33
N PHE A 84 -5.60 9.15 -2.97
CA PHE A 84 -6.44 8.00 -2.64
C PHE A 84 -5.87 7.12 -1.53
N LEU A 85 -4.59 7.27 -1.19
CA LEU A 85 -3.90 6.37 -0.27
C LEU A 85 -4.37 6.56 1.17
N ASP A 86 -4.88 5.49 1.74
CA ASP A 86 -5.25 5.40 3.15
C ASP A 86 -4.82 4.03 3.69
N PRO A 87 -3.57 3.92 4.19
CA PRO A 87 -3.02 2.63 4.60
C PRO A 87 -3.76 1.98 5.79
N ILE A 88 -4.31 2.77 6.70
CA ILE A 88 -5.07 2.26 7.86
C ILE A 88 -6.38 1.66 7.38
N LYS A 89 -7.11 2.41 6.57
CA LYS A 89 -8.36 1.94 5.96
C LYS A 89 -8.12 0.71 5.08
N LEU A 90 -7.06 0.71 4.28
CA LEU A 90 -6.70 -0.42 3.42
C LEU A 90 -6.55 -1.72 4.22
N VAL A 91 -5.76 -1.71 5.29
CA VAL A 91 -5.55 -2.89 6.14
C VAL A 91 -6.86 -3.34 6.79
N ALA A 92 -7.67 -2.41 7.31
CA ALA A 92 -8.95 -2.72 7.91
C ALA A 92 -9.93 -3.33 6.88
N ASP A 93 -10.00 -2.76 5.69
CA ASP A 93 -10.85 -3.23 4.61
C ASP A 93 -10.43 -4.63 4.11
N ILE A 94 -9.13 -4.88 3.96
CA ILE A 94 -8.61 -6.19 3.58
C ILE A 94 -9.02 -7.25 4.60
N LEU A 95 -8.78 -7.01 5.88
CA LEU A 95 -9.12 -7.95 6.95
C LEU A 95 -10.63 -8.20 7.06
N GLY A 96 -11.44 -7.17 6.84
CA GLY A 96 -12.90 -7.25 6.97
C GLY A 96 -13.64 -7.78 5.74
N LYS A 97 -13.04 -7.72 4.55
CA LYS A 97 -13.73 -7.98 3.27
C LYS A 97 -13.12 -9.13 2.45
N THR A 98 -12.09 -9.79 2.96
CA THR A 98 -11.56 -11.02 2.34
C THR A 98 -12.63 -12.11 2.35
N GLN A 99 -12.88 -12.68 1.18
CA GLN A 99 -13.89 -13.71 0.94
C GLN A 99 -13.24 -15.08 0.78
N ASN A 100 -14.01 -16.15 1.07
CA ASN A 100 -13.55 -17.53 0.93
C ASN A 100 -12.22 -17.81 1.67
N ALA A 101 -12.01 -17.12 2.78
CA ALA A 101 -10.78 -17.21 3.56
C ALA A 101 -10.58 -18.64 4.11
N ARG A 102 -9.38 -19.19 3.91
CA ARG A 102 -8.97 -20.48 4.42
C ARG A 102 -7.49 -20.48 4.75
N TYR A 103 -7.06 -21.33 5.66
CA TYR A 103 -5.64 -21.54 5.90
C TYR A 103 -4.99 -22.23 4.70
N ALA A 104 -3.78 -21.79 4.34
CA ALA A 104 -2.97 -22.50 3.35
C ALA A 104 -2.41 -23.78 3.95
N GLU A 105 -2.64 -24.93 3.28
CA GLU A 105 -2.30 -26.25 3.81
C GLU A 105 -0.78 -26.53 3.89
N SER A 106 0.04 -25.80 3.18
CA SER A 106 1.47 -26.12 2.96
C SER A 106 2.47 -25.14 3.56
N GLU A 107 2.03 -24.04 4.17
CA GLU A 107 2.92 -22.95 4.59
C GLU A 107 2.93 -22.68 6.10
N GLN A 108 2.69 -23.68 6.91
CA GLN A 108 3.00 -23.61 8.35
C GLN A 108 4.51 -23.78 8.55
N MET A 109 5.28 -22.78 8.22
CA MET A 109 6.69 -22.69 8.56
C MET A 109 6.92 -21.49 9.49
N ASN A 110 7.45 -21.82 10.70
CA ASN A 110 8.04 -20.84 11.62
C ASN A 110 7.08 -19.77 12.18
N ASP A 111 6.12 -20.17 13.02
CA ASP A 111 5.29 -19.24 13.81
C ASP A 111 4.45 -18.24 12.98
N GLU A 112 4.17 -18.56 11.72
CA GLU A 112 3.33 -17.78 10.83
C GLU A 112 2.08 -18.54 10.40
N LEU A 113 0.96 -17.83 10.36
CA LEU A 113 -0.31 -18.30 9.82
C LEU A 113 -0.54 -17.68 8.46
N VAL A 114 -0.73 -18.49 7.44
CA VAL A 114 -1.03 -18.00 6.09
C VAL A 114 -2.51 -18.25 5.79
N VAL A 115 -3.22 -17.17 5.48
CA VAL A 115 -4.63 -17.17 5.08
C VAL A 115 -4.73 -16.77 3.63
N VAL A 116 -5.34 -17.59 2.80
CA VAL A 116 -5.60 -17.30 1.39
C VAL A 116 -7.09 -17.11 1.15
N GLY A 117 -7.42 -16.29 0.16
CA GLY A 117 -8.80 -16.00 -0.19
C GLY A 117 -8.90 -15.15 -1.46
N GLN A 118 -10.00 -14.46 -1.59
CA GLN A 118 -10.28 -13.53 -2.68
C GLN A 118 -10.75 -12.20 -2.10
N ILE A 119 -10.53 -11.12 -2.82
CA ILE A 119 -10.96 -9.80 -2.38
C ILE A 119 -11.58 -9.03 -3.56
N PRO A 120 -12.76 -8.40 -3.42
CA PRO A 120 -13.27 -7.52 -4.46
C PRO A 120 -12.29 -6.36 -4.72
N ALA A 121 -11.93 -6.10 -5.97
CA ALA A 121 -11.00 -5.02 -6.31
C ALA A 121 -11.46 -3.65 -5.78
N ALA A 122 -12.76 -3.41 -5.68
CA ALA A 122 -13.32 -2.20 -5.07
C ALA A 122 -12.85 -1.95 -3.62
N THR A 123 -12.47 -3.01 -2.90
CA THR A 123 -11.92 -2.92 -1.54
C THR A 123 -10.52 -2.30 -1.52
N LEU A 124 -9.81 -2.40 -2.64
CA LEU A 124 -8.41 -1.98 -2.79
C LEU A 124 -8.28 -0.54 -3.32
N ALA A 125 -9.37 0.21 -3.40
CA ALA A 125 -9.33 1.60 -3.87
C ALA A 125 -8.36 2.50 -3.08
N ALA A 126 -8.20 2.24 -1.77
CA ALA A 126 -7.23 2.93 -0.92
C ALA A 126 -5.76 2.54 -1.19
N LEU A 127 -5.51 1.58 -2.09
CA LEU A 127 -4.16 1.16 -2.52
C LEU A 127 -3.84 1.61 -3.94
N VAL A 128 -4.82 1.57 -4.85
CA VAL A 128 -4.58 1.77 -6.29
C VAL A 128 -5.35 2.95 -6.89
N GLY A 129 -6.25 3.58 -6.12
CA GLY A 129 -7.12 4.65 -6.59
C GLY A 129 -8.25 4.12 -7.48
N GLU A 130 -8.07 4.13 -8.79
CA GLU A 130 -9.04 3.58 -9.73
C GLU A 130 -9.01 2.05 -9.72
N VAL A 131 -10.17 1.41 -9.66
CA VAL A 131 -10.30 -0.04 -9.56
C VAL A 131 -11.07 -0.65 -10.73
N GLU A 132 -10.70 -1.86 -11.13
CA GLU A 132 -11.51 -2.70 -12.04
C GLU A 132 -12.63 -3.36 -11.23
N ARG A 133 -13.85 -2.78 -11.30
CA ARG A 133 -14.94 -3.05 -10.35
C ARG A 133 -15.41 -4.49 -10.29
N GLU A 134 -15.37 -5.19 -11.43
CA GLU A 134 -15.84 -6.58 -11.55
C GLU A 134 -14.74 -7.59 -11.19
N ALA A 135 -13.50 -7.13 -10.97
CA ALA A 135 -12.39 -8.01 -10.67
C ALA A 135 -12.40 -8.44 -9.20
N THR A 136 -11.89 -9.67 -9.02
CA THR A 136 -11.76 -10.30 -7.70
C THR A 136 -10.40 -10.99 -7.61
N PRO A 137 -9.31 -10.23 -7.42
CA PRO A 137 -7.97 -10.79 -7.30
C PRO A 137 -7.85 -11.75 -6.12
N GLU A 138 -6.88 -12.65 -6.23
CA GLU A 138 -6.48 -13.53 -5.12
C GLU A 138 -5.71 -12.74 -4.07
N ILE A 139 -5.87 -13.13 -2.81
CA ILE A 139 -5.14 -12.54 -1.70
C ILE A 139 -4.53 -13.62 -0.81
N SER A 140 -3.30 -13.36 -0.35
CA SER A 140 -2.63 -14.14 0.67
C SER A 140 -2.17 -13.21 1.80
N LEU A 141 -2.51 -13.58 3.04
CA LEU A 141 -2.23 -12.83 4.26
C LEU A 141 -1.30 -13.66 5.14
N THR A 142 -0.13 -13.14 5.46
CA THR A 142 0.78 -13.74 6.44
C THR A 142 0.62 -13.03 7.76
N ILE A 143 0.27 -13.80 8.79
CA ILE A 143 -0.02 -13.32 10.15
C ILE A 143 0.96 -13.98 11.10
N ASP A 144 1.57 -13.22 11.97
CA ASP A 144 2.40 -13.73 13.05
C ASP A 144 1.53 -14.52 14.05
N ALA A 145 1.89 -15.76 14.35
CA ALA A 145 1.05 -16.65 15.12
C ALA A 145 1.02 -16.30 16.63
N GLU A 146 2.03 -15.57 17.13
CA GLU A 146 2.11 -15.18 18.53
C GLU A 146 1.40 -13.85 18.78
N SER A 147 1.74 -12.81 17.98
CA SER A 147 1.21 -11.45 18.15
C SER A 147 -0.11 -11.21 17.40
N TYR A 148 -0.47 -12.10 16.47
CA TYR A 148 -1.60 -11.94 15.54
C TYR A 148 -1.51 -10.66 14.68
N LEU A 149 -0.31 -10.14 14.47
CA LEU A 149 -0.09 -8.99 13.61
C LEU A 149 0.00 -9.45 12.15
N LEU A 150 -0.66 -8.71 11.27
CA LEU A 150 -0.55 -8.92 9.82
C LEU A 150 0.82 -8.40 9.35
N LYS A 151 1.67 -9.28 8.82
CA LYS A 151 3.03 -8.96 8.39
C LYS A 151 3.16 -8.78 6.88
N LYS A 152 2.36 -9.52 6.11
CA LYS A 152 2.49 -9.48 4.65
C LYS A 152 1.14 -9.68 3.98
N ILE A 153 0.92 -8.96 2.91
CA ILE A 153 -0.22 -9.07 2.02
C ILE A 153 0.33 -9.28 0.62
N VAL A 154 -0.14 -10.32 -0.06
CA VAL A 154 0.13 -10.56 -1.49
C VAL A 154 -1.20 -10.50 -2.23
N ILE A 155 -1.29 -9.65 -3.24
CA ILE A 155 -2.46 -9.50 -4.11
C ILE A 155 -2.03 -9.91 -5.51
N THR A 156 -2.72 -10.90 -6.09
CA THR A 156 -2.41 -11.43 -7.43
C THR A 156 -3.62 -11.29 -8.33
N GLY A 157 -3.41 -10.70 -9.49
CA GLY A 157 -4.45 -10.53 -10.52
C GLY A 157 -4.85 -9.08 -10.74
N ILE A 158 -5.92 -8.92 -11.50
CA ILE A 158 -6.44 -7.62 -11.94
C ILE A 158 -7.05 -6.88 -10.75
N THR A 159 -6.57 -5.68 -10.50
CA THR A 159 -7.05 -4.79 -9.43
C THR A 159 -7.51 -3.45 -10.01
N GLN A 160 -6.76 -2.91 -10.96
CA GLN A 160 -7.04 -1.64 -11.62
C GLN A 160 -7.10 -1.81 -13.16
N PRO A 161 -7.70 -0.86 -13.89
CA PRO A 161 -7.66 -0.87 -15.35
C PRO A 161 -6.22 -0.92 -15.87
N GLY A 162 -5.95 -1.82 -16.81
CA GLY A 162 -4.62 -2.04 -17.38
C GLY A 162 -3.75 -3.06 -16.66
N ASP A 163 -4.19 -3.61 -15.53
CA ASP A 163 -3.51 -4.76 -14.93
C ASP A 163 -3.65 -6.01 -15.80
N GLU A 164 -2.63 -6.85 -15.76
CA GLU A 164 -2.66 -8.21 -16.31
C GLU A 164 -3.03 -9.21 -15.20
N SER A 165 -3.47 -10.41 -15.60
CA SER A 165 -3.86 -11.47 -14.65
C SER A 165 -2.72 -11.97 -13.76
N ASN A 166 -1.47 -11.72 -14.14
CA ASN A 166 -0.26 -12.05 -13.38
C ASN A 166 0.32 -10.85 -12.61
N THR A 167 -0.36 -9.71 -12.58
CA THR A 167 0.09 -8.56 -11.75
C THR A 167 0.16 -8.97 -10.28
N ILE A 168 1.28 -8.69 -9.63
CA ILE A 168 1.52 -9.03 -8.22
C ILE A 168 1.91 -7.78 -7.44
N ARG A 169 1.15 -7.51 -6.37
CA ARG A 169 1.46 -6.47 -5.38
C ARG A 169 1.76 -7.13 -4.04
N VAL A 170 2.91 -6.81 -3.46
CA VAL A 170 3.33 -7.31 -2.16
C VAL A 170 3.47 -6.13 -1.20
N ILE A 171 2.71 -6.16 -0.11
CA ILE A 171 2.81 -5.19 0.98
C ILE A 171 3.38 -5.92 2.20
N THR A 172 4.48 -5.42 2.74
CA THR A 172 5.05 -5.89 3.99
C THR A 172 4.81 -4.84 5.07
N LEU A 173 4.41 -5.28 6.26
CA LEU A 173 4.17 -4.42 7.42
C LEU A 173 5.16 -4.78 8.52
N SER A 174 5.76 -3.78 9.14
CA SER A 174 6.81 -3.95 10.16
C SER A 174 6.84 -2.81 11.16
N ASN A 175 7.74 -2.89 12.13
CA ASN A 175 8.02 -1.83 13.11
C ASN A 175 6.76 -1.26 13.78
N PHE A 176 5.84 -2.15 14.15
CA PHE A 176 4.57 -1.80 14.79
C PHE A 176 4.78 -1.10 16.13
N ASN A 177 4.04 -0.01 16.35
CA ASN A 177 4.08 0.81 17.57
C ASN A 177 5.49 1.35 17.90
N ALA A 178 6.37 1.49 16.90
CA ALA A 178 7.65 2.17 17.08
C ALA A 178 7.42 3.67 17.36
N ASN A 179 8.40 4.32 17.99
CA ASN A 179 8.33 5.76 18.26
C ASN A 179 8.54 6.52 16.94
N ALA A 180 7.45 6.75 16.20
CA ALA A 180 7.46 7.46 14.93
C ALA A 180 6.82 8.85 15.10
N LEU A 181 7.50 9.89 14.62
CA LEU A 181 7.01 11.26 14.62
C LEU A 181 7.16 11.84 13.22
N LEU A 182 6.04 12.16 12.59
CA LEU A 182 6.05 12.88 11.33
C LEU A 182 6.35 14.35 11.56
N GLN A 183 7.18 14.93 10.69
CA GLN A 183 7.54 16.34 10.76
C GLN A 183 7.42 16.98 9.37
N PRO A 184 6.92 18.22 9.27
CA PRO A 184 6.95 18.96 8.01
C PRO A 184 8.40 19.05 7.48
N PRO A 185 8.63 18.89 6.19
CA PRO A 185 9.97 18.92 5.60
C PRO A 185 10.52 20.34 5.41
N ILE A 186 9.67 21.37 5.53
CA ILE A 186 9.96 22.80 5.36
C ILE A 186 9.16 23.64 6.36
#